data_95c5476d0b043f5bd4f33045d6467e43
#
_entry.id   95c5476d0b043f5bd4f33045d6467e43
#
_cell.length_a   1.000
_cell.length_b   1.000
_cell.length_c   1.000
_cell.angle_alpha   90.00
_cell.angle_beta   90.00
_cell.angle_gamma   90.00
#
_symmetry.space_group_name_H-M   'P 1'
#
loop_
_entity.id
_entity.type
_entity.pdbx_description
1 polymer ?
#
loop_
_entity_poly.entity_id
_entity_poly.type
_entity_poly.pdbx_seq_one_letter_code
_entity_poly.pdbx_strand_id
1 'polypeptide(L)'
;MAAENVETVSGLQEQVLHEPRVMERLFNDFSINVTEMFRDPAFFRILRKKVIPALREYPVIRIWHVGCGSGEEVYSMAILLHEEGLYEKSKIYATDINQINLEKAKQGSFPLEKMKLYTTNYIQSGGEKAFSEYYTVKNEVAAFHSFLKKNIVFFQHNLVTDQSFNEFHIIICRNVMIYFNKKLQNYVHHLLYESLFHSGYIGLGNREEVRFTDYAEYYEVLNSGEKLYRKTK
;
A
#
# COMPACT_ATOMS: atom_id res chain seq x y z
N MET A 1 -28.02 -3.42 5.52
CA MET A 1 -29.49 -3.63 5.49
C MET A 1 -30.23 -2.43 6.06
N ALA A 2 -30.02 -2.01 7.29
CA ALA A 2 -30.71 -0.84 7.85
C ALA A 2 -30.43 0.47 7.05
N ALA A 3 -29.18 0.68 6.61
CA ALA A 3 -28.79 1.85 5.81
C ALA A 3 -29.44 1.92 4.42
N GLU A 4 -29.92 0.80 3.89
CA GLU A 4 -30.53 0.70 2.57
C GLU A 4 -32.05 0.46 2.65
N ASN A 5 -32.65 0.54 3.85
CA ASN A 5 -34.08 0.28 4.10
C ASN A 5 -34.56 -1.09 3.55
N VAL A 6 -33.71 -2.11 3.59
CA VAL A 6 -34.06 -3.47 3.16
C VAL A 6 -34.13 -4.39 4.35
N GLU A 7 -35.20 -5.20 4.40
CA GLU A 7 -35.48 -6.13 5.49
C GLU A 7 -34.87 -7.52 5.25
N THR A 8 -34.54 -7.83 3.99
CA THR A 8 -34.07 -9.18 3.61
C THR A 8 -32.73 -9.13 2.86
N VAL A 9 -31.96 -10.21 2.97
CA VAL A 9 -30.72 -10.38 2.19
C VAL A 9 -31.02 -10.38 0.68
N SER A 10 -32.11 -10.99 0.25
CA SER A 10 -32.50 -11.02 -1.16
C SER A 10 -32.83 -9.62 -1.69
N GLY A 11 -33.48 -8.76 -0.90
CA GLY A 11 -33.73 -7.38 -1.25
C GLY A 11 -32.43 -6.58 -1.38
N LEU A 12 -31.45 -6.82 -0.50
CA LEU A 12 -30.13 -6.21 -0.62
C LEU A 12 -29.38 -6.71 -1.87
N GLN A 13 -29.46 -8.01 -2.18
CA GLN A 13 -28.88 -8.56 -3.40
C GLN A 13 -29.46 -7.93 -4.67
N GLU A 14 -30.79 -7.75 -4.72
CA GLU A 14 -31.46 -7.09 -5.83
C GLU A 14 -30.95 -5.65 -6.00
N GLN A 15 -30.90 -4.87 -4.92
CA GLN A 15 -30.38 -3.49 -4.98
C GLN A 15 -28.90 -3.46 -5.41
N VAL A 16 -28.06 -4.34 -4.90
CA VAL A 16 -26.63 -4.42 -5.27
C VAL A 16 -26.46 -4.72 -6.75
N LEU A 17 -27.31 -5.56 -7.34
CA LEU A 17 -27.25 -5.92 -8.76
C LEU A 17 -27.73 -4.80 -9.70
N HIS A 18 -28.64 -3.96 -9.23
CA HIS A 18 -29.31 -2.96 -10.07
C HIS A 18 -28.93 -1.52 -9.75
N GLU A 19 -28.37 -1.26 -8.57
CA GLU A 19 -28.01 0.08 -8.12
C GLU A 19 -26.49 0.18 -7.82
N PRO A 20 -25.67 0.74 -8.74
CA PRO A 20 -24.22 0.88 -8.53
C PRO A 20 -23.84 1.56 -7.22
N ARG A 21 -24.62 2.55 -6.77
CA ARG A 21 -24.40 3.27 -5.51
C ARG A 21 -24.53 2.36 -4.28
N VAL A 22 -25.42 1.39 -4.31
CA VAL A 22 -25.60 0.42 -3.20
C VAL A 22 -24.41 -0.53 -3.18
N MET A 23 -23.94 -0.97 -4.35
CA MET A 23 -22.73 -1.77 -4.49
C MET A 23 -21.50 -1.02 -3.92
N GLU A 24 -21.32 0.26 -4.30
CA GLU A 24 -20.20 1.07 -3.81
C GLU A 24 -20.25 1.25 -2.29
N ARG A 25 -21.41 1.50 -1.70
CA ARG A 25 -21.57 1.60 -0.24
C ARG A 25 -21.27 0.29 0.44
N LEU A 26 -21.83 -0.81 -0.05
CA LEU A 26 -21.58 -2.13 0.50
C LEU A 26 -20.06 -2.45 0.46
N PHE A 27 -19.40 -2.13 -0.63
CA PHE A 27 -17.96 -2.29 -0.78
C PHE A 27 -17.17 -1.48 0.25
N ASN A 28 -17.60 -0.24 0.51
CA ASN A 28 -16.99 0.62 1.53
C ASN A 28 -17.19 0.07 2.94
N ASP A 29 -18.38 -0.42 3.25
CA ASP A 29 -18.72 -0.96 4.57
C ASP A 29 -17.96 -2.27 4.86
N PHE A 30 -17.71 -3.08 3.86
CA PHE A 30 -16.91 -4.30 3.98
C PHE A 30 -15.39 -4.06 3.92
N SER A 31 -14.96 -2.93 3.39
CA SER A 31 -13.53 -2.59 3.33
C SER A 31 -13.02 -2.23 4.72
N ILE A 32 -12.22 -3.08 5.33
CA ILE A 32 -11.53 -2.78 6.60
C ILE A 32 -10.35 -1.86 6.28
N ASN A 33 -10.61 -0.55 6.24
CA ASN A 33 -9.62 0.48 5.90
C ASN A 33 -8.82 0.94 7.13
N VAL A 34 -8.25 0.01 7.91
CA VAL A 34 -7.35 0.36 9.01
C VAL A 34 -5.93 0.40 8.47
N THR A 35 -5.43 1.61 8.25
CA THR A 35 -4.06 1.85 7.81
C THR A 35 -3.43 2.94 8.67
N GLU A 36 -2.10 2.90 8.79
CA GLU A 36 -1.30 3.80 9.60
C GLU A 36 -0.02 4.17 8.86
N MET A 37 0.48 5.38 9.10
CA MET A 37 1.81 5.73 8.62
C MET A 37 2.89 4.94 9.36
N PHE A 38 3.86 4.47 8.59
CA PHE A 38 4.98 3.65 9.08
C PHE A 38 4.48 2.44 9.90
N ARG A 39 3.34 1.86 9.49
CA ARG A 39 2.79 0.64 10.10
C ARG A 39 3.83 -0.47 10.10
N ASP A 40 3.98 -1.16 11.24
CA ASP A 40 5.08 -2.10 11.49
C ASP A 40 6.44 -1.42 11.26
N PRO A 41 6.88 -0.50 12.15
CA PRO A 41 8.07 0.33 11.93
C PRO A 41 9.36 -0.46 11.63
N ALA A 42 9.45 -1.70 12.11
CA ALA A 42 10.56 -2.60 11.81
C ALA A 42 10.67 -2.91 10.32
N PHE A 43 9.54 -3.03 9.61
CA PHE A 43 9.51 -3.22 8.17
C PHE A 43 10.22 -2.07 7.44
N PHE A 44 9.86 -0.83 7.72
CA PHE A 44 10.48 0.35 7.10
C PHE A 44 11.96 0.48 7.48
N ARG A 45 12.33 0.15 8.70
CA ARG A 45 13.73 0.15 9.14
C ARG A 45 14.57 -0.88 8.38
N ILE A 46 14.03 -2.07 8.11
CA ILE A 46 14.71 -3.10 7.32
C ILE A 46 14.75 -2.69 5.85
N LEU A 47 13.68 -2.12 5.32
CA LEU A 47 13.63 -1.57 3.97
C LEU A 47 14.76 -0.55 3.76
N ARG A 48 14.94 0.43 4.68
CA ARG A 48 16.06 1.38 4.66
C ARG A 48 17.42 0.69 4.59
N LYS A 49 17.62 -0.34 5.43
CA LYS A 49 18.92 -0.98 5.57
C LYS A 49 19.27 -1.93 4.43
N LYS A 50 18.31 -2.67 3.90
CA LYS A 50 18.56 -3.77 2.96
C LYS A 50 18.18 -3.49 1.52
N VAL A 51 17.13 -2.66 1.29
CA VAL A 51 16.59 -2.44 -0.06
C VAL A 51 17.06 -1.10 -0.61
N ILE A 52 16.88 -0.03 0.15
CA ILE A 52 17.20 1.33 -0.31
C ILE A 52 18.63 1.48 -0.85
N PRO A 53 19.68 0.91 -0.23
CA PRO A 53 21.04 1.02 -0.77
C PRO A 53 21.17 0.44 -2.19
N ALA A 54 20.51 -0.70 -2.46
CA ALA A 54 20.56 -1.33 -3.78
C ALA A 54 19.82 -0.52 -4.86
N LEU A 55 18.86 0.31 -4.47
CA LEU A 55 18.11 1.15 -5.40
C LEU A 55 18.91 2.39 -5.88
N ARG A 56 20.01 2.72 -5.20
CA ARG A 56 20.85 3.89 -5.58
C ARG A 56 21.44 3.76 -6.97
N GLU A 57 21.68 2.54 -7.43
CA GLU A 57 22.25 2.24 -8.74
C GLU A 57 21.28 2.47 -9.91
N TYR A 58 19.99 2.49 -9.65
CA TYR A 58 18.97 2.66 -10.72
C TYR A 58 18.77 4.15 -11.05
N PRO A 59 18.73 4.52 -12.33
CA PRO A 59 18.45 5.90 -12.76
C PRO A 59 16.98 6.29 -12.50
N VAL A 60 16.08 5.33 -12.54
CA VAL A 60 14.64 5.50 -12.26
C VAL A 60 14.18 4.35 -11.38
N ILE A 61 13.43 4.66 -10.33
CA ILE A 61 12.88 3.68 -9.39
C ILE A 61 11.37 3.68 -9.53
N ARG A 62 10.78 2.51 -9.79
CA ARG A 62 9.33 2.30 -9.84
C ARG A 62 8.90 1.46 -8.65
N ILE A 63 7.93 1.96 -7.91
CA ILE A 63 7.40 1.33 -6.70
C ILE A 63 5.89 1.18 -6.85
N TRP A 64 5.36 0.03 -6.50
CA TRP A 64 3.92 -0.22 -6.52
C TRP A 64 3.41 -0.52 -5.11
N HIS A 65 2.52 0.33 -4.61
CA HIS A 65 1.71 0.08 -3.42
C HIS A 65 0.36 -0.50 -3.84
N VAL A 66 0.14 -1.75 -3.50
CA VAL A 66 -1.05 -2.54 -3.82
C VAL A 66 -2.02 -2.47 -2.66
N GLY A 67 -3.29 -2.11 -2.92
CA GLY A 67 -4.29 -1.95 -1.88
C GLY A 67 -3.91 -0.81 -0.92
N CYS A 68 -3.63 0.37 -1.48
CA CYS A 68 -3.03 1.48 -0.74
C CYS A 68 -3.94 2.13 0.31
N GLY A 69 -5.24 1.78 0.34
CA GLY A 69 -6.19 2.37 1.26
C GLY A 69 -6.24 3.90 1.15
N SER A 70 -6.30 4.58 2.28
CA SER A 70 -6.30 6.05 2.36
C SER A 70 -4.90 6.68 2.21
N GLY A 71 -3.87 5.89 1.88
CA GLY A 71 -2.57 6.38 1.42
C GLY A 71 -1.48 6.51 2.47
N GLU A 72 -1.73 6.19 3.74
CA GLU A 72 -0.76 6.37 4.83
C GLU A 72 0.58 5.69 4.55
N GLU A 73 0.56 4.44 4.05
CA GLU A 73 1.78 3.71 3.71
C GLU A 73 2.50 4.32 2.50
N VAL A 74 1.75 4.85 1.54
CA VAL A 74 2.29 5.54 0.35
C VAL A 74 3.07 6.79 0.75
N TYR A 75 2.51 7.62 1.64
CA TYR A 75 3.21 8.80 2.16
C TYR A 75 4.39 8.42 3.04
N SER A 76 4.32 7.34 3.78
CA SER A 76 5.47 6.81 4.53
C SER A 76 6.63 6.45 3.61
N MET A 77 6.35 5.81 2.48
CA MET A 77 7.35 5.51 1.45
C MET A 77 7.91 6.79 0.81
N ALA A 78 7.05 7.76 0.50
CA ALA A 78 7.47 9.03 -0.09
C ALA A 78 8.43 9.80 0.85
N ILE A 79 8.14 9.83 2.15
CA ILE A 79 9.01 10.43 3.17
C ILE A 79 10.34 9.67 3.26
N LEU A 80 10.30 8.34 3.36
CA LEU A 80 11.49 7.51 3.40
C LEU A 80 12.40 7.78 2.19
N LEU A 81 11.85 7.77 0.98
CA LEU A 81 12.61 8.04 -0.24
C LEU A 81 13.16 9.47 -0.27
N HIS A 82 12.42 10.44 0.25
CA HIS A 82 12.87 11.83 0.34
C HIS A 82 14.08 11.96 1.28
N GLU A 83 14.02 11.35 2.47
CA GLU A 83 15.14 11.34 3.43
C GLU A 83 16.38 10.65 2.87
N GLU A 84 16.20 9.58 2.10
CA GLU A 84 17.27 8.83 1.46
C GLU A 84 17.81 9.47 0.16
N GLY A 85 17.26 10.61 -0.25
CA GLY A 85 17.67 11.33 -1.48
C GLY A 85 17.30 10.60 -2.78
N LEU A 86 16.31 9.70 -2.73
CA LEU A 86 15.88 8.90 -3.88
C LEU A 86 14.54 9.35 -4.49
N TYR A 87 13.82 10.25 -3.82
CA TYR A 87 12.45 10.62 -4.21
C TYR A 87 12.35 11.21 -5.63
N GLU A 88 13.31 12.05 -6.02
CA GLU A 88 13.29 12.73 -7.33
C GLU A 88 13.38 11.76 -8.52
N LYS A 89 14.06 10.63 -8.33
CA LYS A 89 14.16 9.60 -9.35
C LYS A 89 13.19 8.43 -9.13
N SER A 90 12.27 8.56 -8.16
CA SER A 90 11.27 7.54 -7.86
C SER A 90 9.90 7.92 -8.41
N LYS A 91 9.15 6.91 -8.88
CA LYS A 91 7.74 7.01 -9.22
C LYS A 91 6.98 5.97 -8.41
N ILE A 92 6.03 6.43 -7.61
CA ILE A 92 5.19 5.58 -6.77
C ILE A 92 3.83 5.43 -7.44
N TYR A 93 3.43 4.20 -7.70
CA TYR A 93 2.11 3.82 -8.20
C TYR A 93 1.33 3.25 -7.02
N ALA A 94 0.25 3.89 -6.67
CA ALA A 94 -0.60 3.52 -5.55
C ALA A 94 -1.97 3.13 -6.07
N THR A 95 -2.35 1.88 -5.86
CA THR A 95 -3.60 1.34 -6.38
C THR A 95 -4.48 0.79 -5.29
N ASP A 96 -5.76 0.95 -5.46
CA ASP A 96 -6.80 0.36 -4.61
C ASP A 96 -8.01 0.03 -5.49
N ILE A 97 -8.83 -0.92 -5.09
CA ILE A 97 -10.08 -1.20 -5.76
C ILE A 97 -11.16 -0.17 -5.41
N ASN A 98 -11.02 0.47 -4.23
CA ASN A 98 -11.97 1.42 -3.70
C ASN A 98 -11.63 2.86 -4.12
N GLN A 99 -12.44 3.43 -5.00
CA GLN A 99 -12.26 4.80 -5.50
C GLN A 99 -12.32 5.86 -4.39
N ILE A 100 -13.14 5.66 -3.35
CA ILE A 100 -13.24 6.61 -2.22
C ILE A 100 -11.92 6.66 -1.44
N ASN A 101 -11.27 5.52 -1.27
CA ASN A 101 -9.94 5.47 -0.64
C ASN A 101 -8.91 6.24 -1.46
N LEU A 102 -8.93 6.05 -2.78
CA LEU A 102 -8.02 6.74 -3.70
C LEU A 102 -8.22 8.26 -3.65
N GLU A 103 -9.47 8.74 -3.57
CA GLU A 103 -9.73 10.18 -3.43
C GLU A 103 -9.21 10.74 -2.09
N LYS A 104 -9.36 10.01 -0.98
CA LYS A 104 -8.76 10.36 0.30
C LYS A 104 -7.22 10.36 0.22
N ALA A 105 -6.65 9.33 -0.39
CA ALA A 105 -5.20 9.22 -0.57
C ALA A 105 -4.63 10.38 -1.41
N LYS A 106 -5.30 10.78 -2.49
CA LYS A 106 -4.90 11.94 -3.32
C LYS A 106 -4.90 13.24 -2.55
N GLN A 107 -5.84 13.42 -1.61
CA GLN A 107 -5.88 14.61 -0.76
C GLN A 107 -4.61 14.72 0.10
N GLY A 108 -4.09 13.59 0.59
CA GLY A 108 -2.92 13.54 1.46
C GLY A 108 -3.11 14.35 2.74
N SER A 109 -4.28 14.19 3.33
CA SER A 109 -4.71 14.88 4.54
C SER A 109 -5.27 13.87 5.54
N PHE A 110 -4.81 13.92 6.78
CA PHE A 110 -5.13 12.93 7.80
C PHE A 110 -5.57 13.60 9.10
N PRO A 111 -6.40 12.95 9.93
CA PRO A 111 -6.81 13.49 11.22
C PRO A 111 -5.63 13.80 12.12
N LEU A 112 -5.63 14.97 12.78
CA LEU A 112 -4.55 15.39 13.69
C LEU A 112 -4.37 14.42 14.85
N GLU A 113 -5.44 13.83 15.35
CA GLU A 113 -5.42 12.84 16.44
C GLU A 113 -4.50 11.64 16.16
N LYS A 114 -4.37 11.24 14.89
CA LYS A 114 -3.49 10.13 14.46
C LYS A 114 -2.00 10.51 14.44
N MET A 115 -1.67 11.80 14.39
CA MET A 115 -0.28 12.25 14.21
C MET A 115 0.64 11.84 15.37
N LYS A 116 0.13 11.68 16.58
CA LYS A 116 0.91 11.17 17.71
C LYS A 116 1.41 9.75 17.45
N LEU A 117 0.51 8.86 17.02
CA LEU A 117 0.86 7.48 16.66
C LEU A 117 1.82 7.44 15.47
N TYR A 118 1.52 8.20 14.43
CA TYR A 118 2.33 8.25 13.22
C TYR A 118 3.75 8.77 13.48
N THR A 119 3.90 9.76 14.36
CA THR A 119 5.21 10.27 14.82
C THR A 119 5.99 9.19 15.56
N THR A 120 5.33 8.43 16.43
CA THR A 120 5.96 7.32 17.15
C THR A 120 6.46 6.24 16.17
N ASN A 121 5.61 5.84 15.24
CA ASN A 121 5.95 4.85 14.21
C ASN A 121 7.11 5.35 13.31
N TYR A 122 7.06 6.61 12.90
CA TYR A 122 8.11 7.24 12.10
C TYR A 122 9.48 7.20 12.80
N ILE A 123 9.55 7.60 14.06
CA ILE A 123 10.79 7.56 14.85
C ILE A 123 11.30 6.11 14.96
N GLN A 124 10.42 5.17 15.28
CA GLN A 124 10.77 3.75 15.38
C GLN A 124 11.21 3.13 14.04
N SER A 125 10.76 3.69 12.93
CA SER A 125 11.16 3.27 11.58
C SER A 125 12.55 3.78 11.15
N GLY A 126 13.19 4.60 11.99
CA GLY A 126 14.50 5.20 11.71
C GLY A 126 14.39 6.55 10.99
N GLY A 127 13.27 7.27 11.16
CA GLY A 127 13.16 8.66 10.71
C GLY A 127 14.09 9.58 11.52
N GLU A 128 14.79 10.47 10.84
CA GLU A 128 15.86 11.30 11.44
C GLU A 128 15.44 12.76 11.66
N LYS A 129 14.38 13.20 10.97
CA LYS A 129 13.89 14.59 11.05
C LYS A 129 12.71 14.71 12.00
N ALA A 130 12.26 15.94 12.23
CA ALA A 130 10.98 16.13 12.91
C ALA A 130 9.84 15.76 11.95
N PHE A 131 8.97 14.82 12.35
CA PHE A 131 7.87 14.37 11.50
C PHE A 131 6.92 15.49 11.08
N SER A 132 6.81 16.55 11.92
CA SER A 132 6.06 17.77 11.63
C SER A 132 6.60 18.59 10.46
N GLU A 133 7.81 18.32 9.96
CA GLU A 133 8.35 18.97 8.77
C GLU A 133 7.67 18.51 7.48
N TYR A 134 6.88 17.45 7.52
CA TYR A 134 6.22 16.87 6.34
C TYR A 134 4.79 17.33 6.12
N TYR A 135 4.18 18.04 7.10
CA TYR A 135 2.79 18.48 7.01
C TYR A 135 2.56 19.84 7.71
N THR A 136 1.45 20.46 7.36
CA THR A 136 0.90 21.62 8.08
C THR A 136 -0.42 21.25 8.72
N VAL A 137 -0.75 21.87 9.85
CA VAL A 137 -2.00 21.62 10.58
C VAL A 137 -2.98 22.79 10.35
N LYS A 138 -4.22 22.44 9.99
CA LYS A 138 -5.34 23.37 9.90
C LYS A 138 -6.64 22.63 10.23
N ASN A 139 -7.46 23.20 11.12
CA ASN A 139 -8.79 22.67 11.46
C ASN A 139 -8.77 21.17 11.79
N GLU A 140 -7.95 20.73 12.75
CA GLU A 140 -7.82 19.34 13.21
C GLU A 140 -7.39 18.35 12.09
N VAL A 141 -6.81 18.87 11.00
CA VAL A 141 -6.31 18.08 9.88
C VAL A 141 -4.83 18.38 9.63
N ALA A 142 -4.03 17.34 9.51
CA ALA A 142 -2.64 17.39 9.05
C ALA A 142 -2.59 17.18 7.54
N ALA A 143 -2.26 18.22 6.78
CA ALA A 143 -2.14 18.18 5.32
C ALA A 143 -0.67 18.05 4.94
N PHE A 144 -0.32 16.94 4.27
CA PHE A 144 1.05 16.68 3.83
C PHE A 144 1.44 17.56 2.66
N HIS A 145 2.70 18.00 2.65
CA HIS A 145 3.22 18.94 1.68
C HIS A 145 3.15 18.42 0.25
N SER A 146 2.90 19.31 -0.70
CA SER A 146 2.70 18.99 -2.11
C SER A 146 3.91 18.33 -2.76
N PHE A 147 5.14 18.60 -2.29
CA PHE A 147 6.34 17.96 -2.82
C PHE A 147 6.33 16.44 -2.63
N LEU A 148 5.69 15.92 -1.58
CA LEU A 148 5.54 14.48 -1.35
C LEU A 148 4.54 13.82 -2.31
N LYS A 149 3.68 14.60 -2.96
CA LYS A 149 2.63 14.11 -3.86
C LYS A 149 3.07 14.02 -5.32
N LYS A 150 4.07 14.82 -5.72
CA LYS A 150 4.40 15.03 -7.14
C LYS A 150 4.80 13.77 -7.90
N ASN A 151 5.37 12.79 -7.21
CA ASN A 151 5.85 11.55 -7.81
C ASN A 151 4.93 10.34 -7.50
N ILE A 152 3.72 10.58 -6.97
CA ILE A 152 2.73 9.55 -6.69
C ILE A 152 1.63 9.59 -7.75
N VAL A 153 1.27 8.42 -8.28
CA VAL A 153 0.14 8.23 -9.18
C VAL A 153 -0.87 7.32 -8.51
N PHE A 154 -2.08 7.82 -8.31
CA PHE A 154 -3.18 7.05 -7.72
C PHE A 154 -4.18 6.67 -8.80
N PHE A 155 -4.53 5.38 -8.92
CA PHE A 155 -5.56 4.90 -9.83
C PHE A 155 -6.17 3.59 -9.35
N GLN A 156 -7.37 3.30 -9.86
CA GLN A 156 -8.09 2.09 -9.53
C GLN A 156 -7.44 0.88 -10.23
N HIS A 157 -7.27 -0.21 -9.50
CA HIS A 157 -6.78 -1.48 -10.02
C HIS A 157 -7.37 -2.64 -9.23
N ASN A 158 -7.91 -3.61 -9.96
CA ASN A 158 -8.51 -4.81 -9.41
C ASN A 158 -7.56 -6.00 -9.61
N LEU A 159 -6.98 -6.51 -8.54
CA LEU A 159 -6.04 -7.63 -8.55
C LEU A 159 -6.60 -8.93 -9.13
N VAL A 160 -7.93 -9.03 -9.26
CA VAL A 160 -8.61 -10.24 -9.76
C VAL A 160 -8.82 -10.19 -11.27
N THR A 161 -9.08 -9.00 -11.82
CA THR A 161 -9.47 -8.84 -13.23
C THR A 161 -8.41 -8.17 -14.08
N ASP A 162 -7.58 -7.31 -13.47
CA ASP A 162 -6.61 -6.53 -14.21
C ASP A 162 -5.25 -7.23 -14.25
N GLN A 163 -4.49 -6.88 -15.26
CA GLN A 163 -3.15 -7.44 -15.48
C GLN A 163 -2.06 -6.50 -14.99
N SER A 164 -0.81 -6.94 -15.06
CA SER A 164 0.36 -6.10 -14.83
C SER A 164 0.35 -4.91 -15.81
N PHE A 165 0.66 -3.73 -15.29
CA PHE A 165 0.68 -2.50 -16.09
C PHE A 165 2.08 -1.87 -16.17
N ASN A 166 3.06 -2.44 -15.44
CA ASN A 166 4.45 -1.99 -15.44
C ASN A 166 5.35 -3.04 -14.78
N GLU A 167 6.67 -2.82 -14.86
CA GLU A 167 7.65 -3.54 -14.06
C GLU A 167 8.16 -2.66 -12.90
N PHE A 168 8.25 -3.24 -11.71
CA PHE A 168 8.52 -2.52 -10.47
C PHE A 168 9.79 -3.03 -9.78
N HIS A 169 10.60 -2.11 -9.25
CA HIS A 169 11.76 -2.42 -8.42
C HIS A 169 11.35 -2.83 -7.00
N ILE A 170 10.22 -2.26 -6.51
CA ILE A 170 9.61 -2.64 -5.25
C ILE A 170 8.11 -2.78 -5.46
N ILE A 171 7.54 -3.86 -4.90
CA ILE A 171 6.09 -4.02 -4.73
C ILE A 171 5.80 -4.14 -3.24
N ILE A 172 4.88 -3.35 -2.73
CA ILE A 172 4.38 -3.41 -1.35
C ILE A 172 2.93 -3.84 -1.41
N CYS A 173 2.65 -5.08 -0.98
CA CYS A 173 1.31 -5.66 -0.91
C CYS A 173 1.08 -6.17 0.52
N ARG A 174 0.63 -5.28 1.39
CA ARG A 174 0.53 -5.57 2.82
C ARG A 174 -0.89 -5.47 3.32
N ASN A 175 -1.35 -6.52 4.01
CA ASN A 175 -2.68 -6.62 4.59
C ASN A 175 -3.82 -6.58 3.54
N VAL A 176 -3.57 -7.10 2.35
CA VAL A 176 -4.51 -7.17 1.22
C VAL A 176 -4.97 -8.61 1.00
N MET A 177 -4.01 -9.53 0.85
CA MET A 177 -4.30 -10.94 0.52
C MET A 177 -4.84 -11.76 1.69
N ILE A 178 -4.84 -11.22 2.90
CA ILE A 178 -5.41 -11.88 4.09
C ILE A 178 -6.90 -12.19 3.95
N TYR A 179 -7.60 -11.51 3.05
CA TYR A 179 -9.02 -11.70 2.75
C TYR A 179 -9.28 -12.71 1.63
N PHE A 180 -8.22 -13.18 0.94
CA PHE A 180 -8.32 -14.03 -0.23
C PHE A 180 -8.20 -15.50 0.14
N ASN A 181 -8.95 -16.37 -0.55
CA ASN A 181 -8.72 -17.80 -0.47
C ASN A 181 -7.39 -18.18 -1.15
N LYS A 182 -6.88 -19.39 -0.88
CA LYS A 182 -5.57 -19.85 -1.40
C LYS A 182 -5.43 -19.76 -2.92
N LYS A 183 -6.49 -20.07 -3.67
CA LYS A 183 -6.48 -20.01 -5.14
C LYS A 183 -6.26 -18.58 -5.62
N LEU A 184 -6.98 -17.64 -5.02
CA LEU A 184 -6.84 -16.21 -5.36
C LEU A 184 -5.50 -15.64 -4.88
N GLN A 185 -5.02 -16.04 -3.69
CA GLN A 185 -3.69 -15.66 -3.24
C GLN A 185 -2.61 -16.07 -4.24
N ASN A 186 -2.65 -17.31 -4.74
CA ASN A 186 -1.68 -17.80 -5.72
C ASN A 186 -1.76 -17.04 -7.04
N TYR A 187 -2.98 -16.74 -7.52
CA TYR A 187 -3.20 -15.92 -8.71
C TYR A 187 -2.60 -14.50 -8.54
N VAL A 188 -2.85 -13.85 -7.40
CA VAL A 188 -2.29 -12.51 -7.12
C VAL A 188 -0.77 -12.58 -6.98
N HIS A 189 -0.23 -13.60 -6.34
CA HIS A 189 1.23 -13.78 -6.29
C HIS A 189 1.85 -13.92 -7.69
N HIS A 190 1.17 -14.61 -8.62
CA HIS A 190 1.60 -14.65 -10.01
C HIS A 190 1.65 -13.24 -10.62
N LEU A 191 0.57 -12.47 -10.50
CA LEU A 191 0.51 -11.09 -10.97
C LEU A 191 1.65 -10.23 -10.41
N LEU A 192 1.89 -10.30 -9.09
CA LEU A 192 2.95 -9.55 -8.43
C LEU A 192 4.35 -10.00 -8.90
N TYR A 193 4.56 -11.31 -9.06
CA TYR A 193 5.80 -11.87 -9.55
C TYR A 193 6.13 -11.39 -10.97
N GLU A 194 5.16 -11.45 -11.89
CA GLU A 194 5.30 -10.98 -13.28
C GLU A 194 5.51 -9.45 -13.36
N SER A 195 4.94 -8.71 -12.40
CA SER A 195 5.11 -7.25 -12.30
C SER A 195 6.43 -6.84 -11.64
N LEU A 196 7.18 -7.77 -11.09
CA LEU A 196 8.40 -7.47 -10.37
C LEU A 196 9.62 -7.54 -11.29
N PHE A 197 10.41 -6.48 -11.33
CA PHE A 197 11.67 -6.43 -12.04
C PHE A 197 12.60 -7.57 -11.59
N HIS A 198 13.50 -8.02 -12.48
CA HIS A 198 14.52 -8.99 -12.12
C HIS A 198 15.36 -8.45 -10.95
N SER A 199 15.52 -9.24 -9.89
CA SER A 199 16.12 -8.81 -8.62
C SER A 199 15.35 -7.74 -7.86
N GLY A 200 14.06 -7.49 -8.20
CA GLY A 200 13.18 -6.59 -7.49
C GLY A 200 12.75 -7.14 -6.12
N TYR A 201 12.12 -6.31 -5.34
CA TYR A 201 11.79 -6.58 -3.94
C TYR A 201 10.29 -6.59 -3.72
N ILE A 202 9.79 -7.52 -2.90
CA ILE A 202 8.39 -7.55 -2.47
C ILE A 202 8.29 -7.54 -0.95
N GLY A 203 7.46 -6.63 -0.43
CA GLY A 203 7.09 -6.57 0.97
C GLY A 203 5.64 -6.99 1.17
N LEU A 204 5.42 -7.92 2.09
CA LEU A 204 4.10 -8.43 2.46
C LEU A 204 3.73 -8.04 3.89
N GLY A 205 2.46 -8.16 4.26
CA GLY A 205 2.00 -7.99 5.63
C GLY A 205 2.37 -9.18 6.51
N ASN A 206 2.38 -8.99 7.83
CA ASN A 206 2.85 -9.98 8.80
C ASN A 206 2.10 -11.33 8.77
N ARG A 207 0.86 -11.34 8.26
CA ARG A 207 0.02 -12.54 8.09
C ARG A 207 0.03 -13.11 6.67
N GLU A 208 0.87 -12.57 5.80
CA GLU A 208 0.99 -12.94 4.40
C GLU A 208 2.36 -13.57 4.17
N GLU A 209 2.44 -14.58 3.32
CA GLU A 209 3.70 -15.29 3.06
C GLU A 209 3.77 -15.78 1.62
N VAL A 210 4.96 -15.71 1.03
CA VAL A 210 5.26 -16.35 -0.26
C VAL A 210 5.37 -17.88 -0.12
N ARG A 211 5.71 -18.38 1.08
CA ARG A 211 6.09 -19.77 1.35
C ARG A 211 5.09 -20.82 0.88
N PHE A 212 3.80 -20.49 0.84
CA PHE A 212 2.74 -21.41 0.45
C PHE A 212 2.22 -21.18 -0.96
N THR A 213 2.99 -20.49 -1.79
CA THR A 213 2.68 -20.20 -3.19
C THR A 213 3.61 -21.00 -4.12
N ASP A 214 3.22 -21.11 -5.39
CA ASP A 214 4.03 -21.75 -6.43
C ASP A 214 5.32 -20.97 -6.74
N TYR A 215 5.47 -19.78 -6.15
CA TYR A 215 6.60 -18.87 -6.36
C TYR A 215 7.62 -18.87 -5.22
N ALA A 216 7.45 -19.70 -4.18
CA ALA A 216 8.30 -19.71 -2.99
C ALA A 216 9.80 -19.85 -3.31
N GLU A 217 10.14 -20.70 -4.29
CA GLU A 217 11.52 -20.97 -4.70
C GLU A 217 12.16 -19.86 -5.57
N TYR A 218 11.36 -18.89 -6.00
CA TYR A 218 11.81 -17.78 -6.84
C TYR A 218 12.14 -16.52 -6.04
N TYR A 219 12.10 -16.63 -4.72
CA TYR A 219 12.40 -15.54 -3.82
C TYR A 219 13.46 -15.90 -2.78
N GLU A 220 14.42 -15.01 -2.62
CA GLU A 220 15.30 -14.97 -1.46
C GLU A 220 14.62 -14.26 -0.29
N VAL A 221 14.66 -14.84 0.90
CA VAL A 221 14.13 -14.23 2.12
C VAL A 221 15.13 -13.25 2.68
N LEU A 222 14.87 -11.95 2.56
CA LEU A 222 15.72 -10.92 3.18
C LEU A 222 15.44 -10.76 4.67
N ASN A 223 14.17 -10.87 5.05
CA ASN A 223 13.74 -10.86 6.44
C ASN A 223 12.44 -11.63 6.61
N SER A 224 12.47 -12.71 7.36
CA SER A 224 11.28 -13.57 7.59
C SER A 224 10.26 -12.96 8.55
N GLY A 225 10.70 -12.16 9.53
CA GLY A 225 9.84 -11.47 10.48
C GLY A 225 8.97 -10.41 9.77
N GLU A 226 9.63 -9.57 8.97
CA GLU A 226 8.97 -8.45 8.28
C GLU A 226 8.51 -8.80 6.85
N LYS A 227 8.53 -10.08 6.48
CA LYS A 227 8.03 -10.59 5.18
C LYS A 227 8.58 -9.82 3.97
N LEU A 228 9.88 -9.58 3.98
CA LEU A 228 10.59 -8.90 2.90
C LEU A 228 11.40 -9.90 2.08
N TYR A 229 11.19 -9.90 0.78
CA TYR A 229 11.77 -10.87 -0.15
C TYR A 229 12.39 -10.17 -1.36
N ARG A 230 13.32 -10.86 -2.03
CA ARG A 230 13.94 -10.44 -3.30
C ARG A 230 13.68 -11.50 -4.36
N LYS A 231 13.25 -11.11 -5.54
CA LYS A 231 13.10 -11.99 -6.72
C LYS A 231 14.48 -12.46 -7.19
N THR A 232 14.62 -13.77 -7.44
CA THR A 232 15.91 -14.39 -7.83
C THR A 232 15.88 -15.02 -9.22
N LYS A 233 14.69 -15.26 -9.78
CA LYS A 233 14.52 -15.88 -11.11
C LYS A 233 13.53 -15.07 -11.93
#